data_16c1b20bb9ddeec9c3b44a6b7f89c35e
#
_entry.id   16c1b20bb9ddeec9c3b44a6b7f89c35e
#
_cell.length_a   1.000
_cell.length_b   1.000
_cell.length_c   1.000
_cell.angle_alpha   90.00
_cell.angle_beta   90.00
_cell.angle_gamma   90.00
#
_symmetry.space_group_name_H-M   'P 1'
#
loop_
_entity.id
_entity.type
_entity.pdbx_description
1 polymer ?
#
loop_
_entity_poly.entity_id
_entity_poly.type
_entity_poly.pdbx_seq_one_letter_code
_entity_poly.pdbx_strand_id
1 'polypeptide(L)'
;MIIDNPSFTALSEFVAPGESLVVLSRSMTWLPPGSAQAAGDIVEAIEGWRLAWEANKHDDYLAHYHADFSDSRRCLAEGSAYKRRVNRFERSINVSLSQMSVVEYPGEENLVAVRFYQNYSSSNYQWRGWKQLLWRRDDVGVWRILYE
;
A
#
# COMPACT_ATOMS: atom_id res chain seq x y z
N MET A 1 -1.75 25.13 0.65
CA MET A 1 -1.06 25.46 1.93
C MET A 1 0.27 26.07 1.57
N ILE A 2 0.59 27.23 2.14
CA ILE A 2 1.89 27.88 1.97
C ILE A 2 2.67 27.60 3.25
N ILE A 3 3.83 26.98 3.13
CA ILE A 3 4.77 26.77 4.24
C ILE A 3 5.83 27.84 4.14
N ASP A 4 6.13 28.55 5.22
CA ASP A 4 7.19 29.53 5.23
C ASP A 4 8.58 28.89 5.03
N ASN A 5 9.54 29.66 4.58
CA ASN A 5 10.84 29.15 4.19
C ASN A 5 11.63 28.48 5.36
N PRO A 6 11.61 29.01 6.60
CA PRO A 6 12.26 28.37 7.74
C PRO A 6 11.63 27.02 8.09
N SER A 7 10.27 26.95 8.10
CA SER A 7 9.54 25.70 8.38
C SER A 7 9.77 24.66 7.28
N PHE A 8 9.85 25.09 6.03
CA PHE A 8 10.20 24.20 4.90
C PHE A 8 11.61 23.64 5.05
N THR A 9 12.58 24.48 5.41
CA THR A 9 13.96 24.05 5.62
C THR A 9 14.05 23.03 6.76
N ALA A 10 13.41 23.31 7.89
CA ALA A 10 13.37 22.37 9.02
C ALA A 10 12.70 21.03 8.63
N LEU A 11 11.62 21.08 7.86
CA LEU A 11 10.94 19.87 7.40
C LEU A 11 11.81 19.07 6.42
N SER A 12 12.58 19.73 5.56
CA SER A 12 13.44 19.09 4.57
C SER A 12 14.57 18.25 5.17
N GLU A 13 14.92 18.49 6.43
CA GLU A 13 15.90 17.67 7.15
C GLU A 13 15.34 16.28 7.53
N PHE A 14 14.01 16.16 7.62
CA PHE A 14 13.32 14.91 8.01
C PHE A 14 12.62 14.20 6.86
N VAL A 15 12.47 14.86 5.71
CA VAL A 15 11.73 14.34 4.57
C VAL A 15 12.65 14.05 3.41
N ALA A 16 12.80 12.79 3.06
CA ALA A 16 13.50 12.37 1.84
C ALA A 16 12.49 12.25 0.69
N PRO A 17 12.67 13.00 -0.42
CA PRO A 17 11.78 12.92 -1.58
C PRO A 17 11.67 11.48 -2.12
N GLY A 18 10.45 10.99 -2.28
CA GLY A 18 10.17 9.62 -2.73
C GLY A 18 10.31 8.54 -1.66
N GLU A 19 10.85 8.87 -0.47
CA GLU A 19 11.07 7.91 0.60
C GLU A 19 10.20 8.17 1.83
N SER A 20 9.81 9.42 2.09
CA SER A 20 9.01 9.79 3.26
C SER A 20 7.52 9.87 2.89
N LEU A 21 6.68 9.22 3.72
CA LEU A 21 5.24 9.44 3.70
C LEU A 21 4.92 10.73 4.46
N VAL A 22 4.33 11.70 3.79
CA VAL A 22 3.87 12.95 4.39
C VAL A 22 2.35 12.96 4.41
N VAL A 23 1.77 13.02 5.61
CA VAL A 23 0.32 13.12 5.82
C VAL A 23 -0.01 14.48 6.39
N LEU A 24 -0.90 15.22 5.72
CA LEU A 24 -1.37 16.53 6.15
C LEU A 24 -2.74 16.41 6.78
N SER A 25 -2.88 16.85 8.03
CA SER A 25 -4.15 16.83 8.76
C SER A 25 -4.36 18.13 9.52
N ARG A 26 -5.63 18.47 9.78
CA ARG A 26 -5.99 19.61 10.66
C ARG A 26 -5.83 19.27 12.13
N SER A 27 -5.89 18.01 12.48
CA SER A 27 -5.70 17.50 13.83
C SER A 27 -4.96 16.16 13.76
N MET A 28 -4.20 15.86 14.79
CA MET A 28 -3.51 14.58 14.94
C MET A 28 -3.88 14.03 16.33
N THR A 29 -4.36 12.79 16.34
CA THR A 29 -4.61 12.05 17.56
C THR A 29 -3.60 10.92 17.65
N TRP A 30 -2.83 10.88 18.73
CA TRP A 30 -1.94 9.76 19.00
C TRP A 30 -2.76 8.64 19.64
N LEU A 31 -2.80 7.51 18.97
CA LEU A 31 -3.40 6.30 19.55
C LEU A 31 -2.43 5.71 20.57
N PRO A 32 -2.92 5.27 21.74
CA PRO A 32 -2.08 4.59 22.72
C PRO A 32 -1.43 3.34 22.12
N PRO A 33 -0.20 2.99 22.55
CA PRO A 33 0.37 1.68 22.21
C PRO A 33 -0.60 0.58 22.65
N GLY A 34 -1.08 -0.25 21.73
CA GLY A 34 -2.05 -1.32 22.00
C GLY A 34 -3.46 -1.10 21.46
N SER A 35 -3.80 0.03 20.85
CA SER A 35 -5.03 0.19 20.04
C SER A 35 -4.96 -0.59 18.71
N ALA A 36 -4.13 -1.60 18.70
CA ALA A 36 -3.62 -2.35 17.55
C ALA A 36 -4.60 -3.41 16.98
N GLN A 37 -5.89 -3.40 17.34
CA GLN A 37 -6.83 -4.36 16.76
C GLN A 37 -7.03 -4.09 15.28
N ALA A 38 -7.16 -2.83 14.88
CA ALA A 38 -7.24 -2.45 13.47
C ALA A 38 -5.92 -2.70 12.71
N ALA A 39 -4.78 -2.64 13.42
CA ALA A 39 -3.47 -2.93 12.83
C ALA A 39 -3.27 -4.44 12.55
N GLY A 40 -3.90 -5.34 13.32
CA GLY A 40 -3.83 -6.77 13.08
C GLY A 40 -4.51 -7.17 11.77
N ASP A 41 -5.75 -6.76 11.59
CA ASP A 41 -6.56 -7.10 10.42
C ASP A 41 -5.92 -6.62 9.10
N ILE A 42 -5.33 -5.43 9.09
CA ILE A 42 -4.66 -4.90 7.89
C ILE A 42 -3.36 -5.64 7.58
N VAL A 43 -2.60 -6.04 8.60
CA VAL A 43 -1.37 -6.82 8.40
C VAL A 43 -1.69 -8.19 7.81
N GLU A 44 -2.74 -8.84 8.28
CA GLU A 44 -3.22 -10.11 7.70
C GLU A 44 -3.67 -9.94 6.26
N ALA A 45 -4.37 -8.86 5.93
CA ALA A 45 -4.79 -8.57 4.56
C ALA A 45 -3.59 -8.35 3.61
N ILE A 46 -2.57 -7.63 4.08
CA ILE A 46 -1.33 -7.41 3.32
C ILE A 46 -0.60 -8.73 3.08
N GLU A 47 -0.51 -9.57 4.09
CA GLU A 47 0.15 -10.87 3.97
C GLU A 47 -0.63 -11.81 3.05
N GLY A 48 -1.96 -11.85 3.13
CA GLY A 48 -2.82 -12.59 2.22
C GLY A 48 -2.62 -12.16 0.76
N TRP A 49 -2.57 -10.86 0.50
CA TRP A 49 -2.27 -10.29 -0.81
C TRP A 49 -0.88 -10.73 -1.32
N ARG A 50 0.14 -10.65 -0.46
CA ARG A 50 1.51 -11.06 -0.80
C ARG A 50 1.58 -12.54 -1.16
N LEU A 51 0.97 -13.40 -0.35
CA LEU A 51 0.95 -14.85 -0.56
C LEU A 51 0.18 -15.25 -1.82
N ALA A 52 -0.96 -14.60 -2.10
CA ALA A 52 -1.71 -14.83 -3.33
C ALA A 52 -0.89 -14.46 -4.58
N TRP A 53 -0.10 -13.39 -4.48
CA TRP A 53 0.81 -12.97 -5.54
C TRP A 53 1.93 -14.02 -5.76
N GLU A 54 2.63 -14.44 -4.70
CA GLU A 54 3.70 -15.46 -4.78
C GLU A 54 3.18 -16.81 -5.32
N ALA A 55 1.99 -17.20 -4.87
CA ALA A 55 1.35 -18.43 -5.34
C ALA A 55 0.85 -18.34 -6.79
N ASN A 56 0.95 -17.16 -7.42
CA ASN A 56 0.41 -16.87 -8.77
C ASN A 56 -1.10 -17.19 -8.89
N LYS A 57 -1.82 -17.08 -7.76
CA LYS A 57 -3.27 -17.25 -7.68
C LYS A 57 -3.95 -15.96 -8.06
N HIS A 58 -4.16 -15.80 -9.36
CA HIS A 58 -4.51 -14.53 -9.95
C HIS A 58 -5.85 -13.97 -9.43
N ASP A 59 -6.87 -14.81 -9.30
CA ASP A 59 -8.18 -14.37 -8.83
C ASP A 59 -8.16 -14.05 -7.33
N ASP A 60 -7.44 -14.82 -6.51
CA ASP A 60 -7.22 -14.52 -5.09
C ASP A 60 -6.46 -13.20 -4.93
N TYR A 61 -5.42 -13.00 -5.74
CA TYR A 61 -4.65 -11.75 -5.74
C TYR A 61 -5.52 -10.54 -6.09
N LEU A 62 -6.35 -10.65 -7.13
CA LEU A 62 -7.25 -9.56 -7.54
C LEU A 62 -8.39 -9.32 -6.54
N ALA A 63 -8.79 -10.32 -5.75
CA ALA A 63 -9.78 -10.16 -4.71
C ALA A 63 -9.33 -9.18 -3.59
N HIS A 64 -8.04 -8.90 -3.47
CA HIS A 64 -7.52 -7.89 -2.56
C HIS A 64 -7.66 -6.44 -3.08
N TYR A 65 -8.15 -6.24 -4.30
CA TYR A 65 -8.32 -4.90 -4.87
C TYR A 65 -9.77 -4.44 -4.72
N HIS A 66 -9.93 -3.17 -4.36
CA HIS A 66 -11.26 -2.54 -4.25
C HIS A 66 -11.89 -2.36 -5.64
N ALA A 67 -13.22 -2.35 -5.72
CA ALA A 67 -13.92 -2.13 -6.99
C ALA A 67 -13.55 -0.79 -7.64
N ASP A 68 -13.34 0.25 -6.82
CA ASP A 68 -12.91 1.59 -7.25
C ASP A 68 -11.38 1.75 -7.32
N PHE A 69 -10.64 0.64 -7.37
CA PHE A 69 -9.19 0.70 -7.47
C PHE A 69 -8.73 1.53 -8.65
N SER A 70 -7.72 2.36 -8.41
CA SER A 70 -6.96 3.05 -9.46
C SER A 70 -5.47 3.06 -9.14
N ASP A 71 -4.65 3.01 -10.16
CA ASP A 71 -3.27 3.46 -10.12
C ASP A 71 -3.16 4.81 -10.85
N SER A 72 -1.98 5.41 -10.88
CA SER A 72 -1.76 6.69 -11.55
C SER A 72 -2.12 6.70 -13.05
N ARG A 73 -2.45 5.55 -13.65
CA ARG A 73 -2.66 5.38 -15.10
C ARG A 73 -3.86 4.53 -15.48
N ARG A 74 -4.41 3.70 -14.54
CA ARG A 74 -5.38 2.65 -14.88
C ARG A 74 -6.43 2.50 -13.80
N CYS A 75 -7.65 2.16 -14.22
CA CYS A 75 -8.69 1.64 -13.32
C CYS A 75 -8.50 0.11 -13.09
N LEU A 76 -9.30 -0.46 -12.19
CA LEU A 76 -9.21 -1.89 -11.84
C LEU A 76 -9.28 -2.82 -13.07
N ALA A 77 -10.19 -2.56 -14.01
CA ALA A 77 -10.36 -3.41 -15.19
C ALA A 77 -9.11 -3.44 -16.08
N GLU A 78 -8.51 -2.26 -16.32
CA GLU A 78 -7.30 -2.14 -17.13
C GLU A 78 -6.07 -2.67 -16.38
N GLY A 79 -5.97 -2.38 -15.09
CA GLY A 79 -4.90 -2.87 -14.21
C GLY A 79 -4.93 -4.38 -14.07
N SER A 80 -6.11 -4.99 -13.91
CA SER A 80 -6.26 -6.44 -13.80
C SER A 80 -5.91 -7.15 -15.11
N ALA A 81 -6.33 -6.63 -16.25
CA ALA A 81 -5.97 -7.17 -17.56
C ALA A 81 -4.44 -7.10 -17.82
N TYR A 82 -3.82 -5.98 -17.42
CA TYR A 82 -2.37 -5.83 -17.50
C TYR A 82 -1.65 -6.83 -16.59
N LYS A 83 -2.04 -6.91 -15.29
CA LYS A 83 -1.46 -7.83 -14.31
C LYS A 83 -1.64 -9.30 -14.75
N ARG A 84 -2.80 -9.67 -15.31
CA ARG A 84 -3.01 -10.99 -15.91
C ARG A 84 -2.04 -11.28 -17.04
N ARG A 85 -1.79 -10.32 -17.90
CA ARG A 85 -0.87 -10.51 -19.04
C ARG A 85 0.57 -10.66 -18.56
N VAL A 86 1.01 -9.87 -17.61
CA VAL A 86 2.38 -9.91 -17.06
C VAL A 86 2.59 -11.22 -16.29
N ASN A 87 1.73 -11.54 -15.33
CA ASN A 87 1.88 -12.72 -14.48
C ASN A 87 1.75 -14.05 -15.26
N ARG A 88 1.11 -14.07 -16.42
CA ARG A 88 0.98 -15.29 -17.23
C ARG A 88 2.32 -15.89 -17.65
N PHE A 89 3.34 -15.09 -17.76
CA PHE A 89 4.68 -15.48 -18.19
C PHE A 89 5.68 -15.58 -17.04
N GLU A 90 5.31 -15.12 -15.85
CA GLU A 90 6.19 -15.13 -14.68
C GLU A 90 6.02 -16.43 -13.91
N ARG A 91 7.16 -17.06 -13.61
CA ARG A 91 7.23 -18.24 -12.75
C ARG A 91 8.13 -17.94 -11.58
N SER A 92 7.93 -18.66 -10.47
CA SER A 92 8.76 -18.53 -9.27
C SER A 92 8.78 -17.11 -8.72
N ILE A 93 7.59 -16.52 -8.53
CA ILE A 93 7.45 -15.20 -7.93
C ILE A 93 7.82 -15.29 -6.46
N ASN A 94 8.70 -14.40 -6.02
CA ASN A 94 9.03 -14.20 -4.61
C ASN A 94 8.88 -12.71 -4.28
N VAL A 95 8.15 -12.41 -3.20
CA VAL A 95 7.88 -11.06 -2.73
C VAL A 95 8.18 -10.96 -1.25
N SER A 96 9.15 -10.16 -0.88
CA SER A 96 9.39 -9.83 0.52
C SER A 96 9.10 -8.37 0.82
N LEU A 97 8.44 -8.13 1.94
CA LEU A 97 8.10 -6.81 2.43
C LEU A 97 8.88 -6.55 3.72
N SER A 98 9.49 -5.39 3.82
CA SER A 98 10.25 -4.96 5.00
C SER A 98 10.02 -3.50 5.31
N GLN A 99 10.39 -3.05 6.49
CA GLN A 99 10.24 -1.67 6.94
C GLN A 99 8.81 -1.14 6.76
N MET A 100 7.82 -1.98 7.10
CA MET A 100 6.40 -1.65 6.92
C MET A 100 5.96 -0.62 7.95
N SER A 101 5.23 0.38 7.47
CA SER A 101 4.49 1.33 8.30
C SER A 101 3.04 1.42 7.83
N VAL A 102 2.13 1.47 8.80
CA VAL A 102 0.68 1.64 8.58
C VAL A 102 0.25 2.91 9.27
N VAL A 103 -0.39 3.80 8.54
CA VAL A 103 -0.85 5.09 9.04
C VAL A 103 -2.31 5.27 8.67
N GLU A 104 -3.17 5.52 9.67
CA GLU A 104 -4.57 5.88 9.42
C GLU A 104 -4.64 7.17 8.63
N TYR A 105 -5.52 7.21 7.63
CA TYR A 105 -5.68 8.39 6.80
C TYR A 105 -6.52 9.43 7.55
N PRO A 106 -6.02 10.65 7.77
CA PRO A 106 -6.72 11.64 8.59
C PRO A 106 -8.10 11.99 8.04
N GLY A 107 -9.12 11.87 8.89
CA GLY A 107 -10.50 12.16 8.54
C GLY A 107 -11.26 11.05 7.81
N GLU A 108 -10.63 9.89 7.63
CA GLU A 108 -11.22 8.71 6.95
C GLU A 108 -10.99 7.46 7.80
N GLU A 109 -11.99 7.06 8.59
CA GLU A 109 -11.88 5.95 9.56
C GLU A 109 -11.59 4.58 8.91
N ASN A 110 -11.95 4.42 7.63
CA ASN A 110 -11.82 3.16 6.90
C ASN A 110 -10.72 3.22 5.83
N LEU A 111 -9.77 4.13 5.94
CA LEU A 111 -8.69 4.31 4.99
C LEU A 111 -7.33 4.34 5.69
N VAL A 112 -6.41 3.52 5.24
CA VAL A 112 -5.04 3.49 5.75
C VAL A 112 -4.04 3.60 4.60
N ALA A 113 -2.94 4.29 4.86
CA ALA A 113 -1.77 4.30 4.01
C ALA A 113 -0.76 3.28 4.54
N VAL A 114 -0.36 2.34 3.69
CA VAL A 114 0.64 1.33 3.99
C VAL A 114 1.87 1.59 3.13
N ARG A 115 3.01 1.78 3.77
CA ARG A 115 4.30 1.97 3.10
C ARG A 115 5.24 0.87 3.52
N PHE A 116 5.97 0.30 2.55
CA PHE A 116 6.95 -0.75 2.79
C PHE A 116 8.05 -0.75 1.73
N TYR A 117 9.19 -1.32 2.07
CA TYR A 117 10.22 -1.63 1.10
C TYR A 117 9.98 -3.03 0.55
N GLN A 118 9.80 -3.13 -0.76
CA GLN A 118 9.50 -4.37 -1.47
C GLN A 118 10.73 -4.86 -2.21
N ASN A 119 11.05 -6.15 -2.05
CA ASN A 119 11.88 -6.90 -2.98
C ASN A 119 10.99 -7.86 -3.75
N TYR A 120 11.05 -7.78 -5.05
CA TYR A 120 10.35 -8.65 -5.97
C TYR A 120 11.35 -9.37 -6.87
N SER A 121 11.18 -10.67 -7.03
CA SER A 121 11.92 -11.45 -8.02
C SER A 121 11.02 -12.48 -8.68
N SER A 122 11.20 -12.68 -9.96
CA SER A 122 10.57 -13.74 -10.76
C SER A 122 11.60 -14.38 -11.69
N SER A 123 11.16 -15.31 -12.51
CA SER A 123 12.04 -16.02 -13.45
C SER A 123 12.82 -15.12 -14.42
N ASN A 124 12.31 -13.92 -14.71
CA ASN A 124 12.84 -13.03 -15.74
C ASN A 124 12.90 -11.55 -15.34
N TYR A 125 12.47 -11.20 -14.11
CA TYR A 125 12.47 -9.81 -13.66
C TYR A 125 12.76 -9.69 -12.17
N GLN A 126 13.49 -8.65 -11.80
CA GLN A 126 13.77 -8.28 -10.41
C GLN A 126 13.52 -6.79 -10.23
N TRP A 127 12.93 -6.45 -9.10
CA TRP A 127 12.70 -5.07 -8.71
C TRP A 127 12.79 -4.92 -7.18
N ARG A 128 13.31 -3.80 -6.74
CA ARG A 128 13.31 -3.42 -5.32
C ARG A 128 13.09 -1.93 -5.17
N GLY A 129 12.36 -1.56 -4.15
CA GLY A 129 12.12 -0.15 -3.86
C GLY A 129 10.99 0.07 -2.87
N TRP A 130 10.75 1.33 -2.56
CA TRP A 130 9.63 1.73 -1.74
C TRP A 130 8.33 1.66 -2.52
N LYS A 131 7.30 1.12 -1.86
CA LYS A 131 5.91 1.15 -2.31
C LYS A 131 5.02 1.75 -1.26
N GLN A 132 3.96 2.40 -1.73
CA GLN A 132 2.87 2.89 -0.90
C GLN A 132 1.56 2.46 -1.51
N LEU A 133 0.68 1.90 -0.69
CA LEU A 133 -0.66 1.48 -1.06
C LEU A 133 -1.66 2.18 -0.14
N LEU A 134 -2.80 2.62 -0.68
CA LEU A 134 -3.95 2.98 0.12
C LEU A 134 -4.89 1.78 0.20
N TRP A 135 -5.26 1.41 1.42
CA TRP A 135 -6.20 0.33 1.69
C TRP A 135 -7.47 0.91 2.29
N ARG A 136 -8.60 0.50 1.74
CA ARG A 136 -9.93 0.85 2.25
C ARG A 136 -10.62 -0.38 2.81
N ARG A 137 -11.26 -0.21 3.95
CA ARG A 137 -12.16 -1.22 4.52
C ARG A 137 -13.51 -1.06 3.83
N ASP A 138 -13.99 -2.14 3.21
CA ASP A 138 -15.29 -2.15 2.55
C ASP A 138 -16.46 -2.28 3.57
N ASP A 139 -17.70 -2.22 3.07
CA ASP A 139 -18.90 -2.26 3.91
C ASP A 139 -19.12 -3.58 4.66
N VAL A 140 -18.40 -4.64 4.27
CA VAL A 140 -18.40 -5.94 4.96
C VAL A 140 -17.19 -6.11 5.87
N GLY A 141 -16.38 -5.06 6.04
CA GLY A 141 -15.26 -5.01 6.97
C GLY A 141 -13.94 -5.58 6.43
N VAL A 142 -13.83 -5.84 5.13
CA VAL A 142 -12.63 -6.40 4.49
C VAL A 142 -11.74 -5.30 3.94
N TRP A 143 -10.44 -5.37 4.25
CA TRP A 143 -9.46 -4.45 3.70
C TRP A 143 -9.14 -4.77 2.24
N ARG A 144 -9.19 -3.74 1.39
CA ARG A 144 -8.87 -3.85 -0.04
C ARG A 144 -8.01 -2.69 -0.51
N ILE A 145 -7.15 -2.95 -1.47
CA ILE A 145 -6.27 -1.93 -2.08
C ILE A 145 -7.15 -1.00 -2.93
N LEU A 146 -7.16 0.27 -2.56
CA LEU A 146 -7.86 1.33 -3.27
C LEU A 146 -6.97 2.05 -4.27
N TYR A 147 -5.69 2.23 -3.93
CA TYR A 147 -4.73 2.94 -4.78
C TYR A 147 -3.32 2.33 -4.66
N GLU A 148 -2.59 2.30 -5.79
CA GLU A 148 -1.20 1.83 -5.91
C GLU A 148 -0.31 2.85 -6.64
#